data_cd8fb1095e271240bbba8acf764352ca
#
_entry.id   cd8fb1095e271240bbba8acf764352ca
#
_cell.length_a   1.000
_cell.length_b   1.000
_cell.length_c   1.000
_cell.angle_alpha   90.00
_cell.angle_beta   90.00
_cell.angle_gamma   90.00
#
_symmetry.space_group_name_H-M   'P 1'
#
loop_
_entity.id
_entity.type
_entity.pdbx_description
1 polymer ?
#
loop_
_entity_poly.entity_id
_entity_poly.type
_entity_poly.pdbx_seq_one_letter_code
_entity_poly.pdbx_strand_id
1 'polypeptide(L)'
;MPNQSLAPHRQAIDTIDAEILNLLNQRAAHARAIGELKGTGIVYRPEREAQVLQRIQSLNQTAAGLLPDEAVARLFREIMSECLAVERPLTIAYLGPEATFTQQAAVKHFGHAARTQPCPSIDECFRLVEARQADYVVAPVENSTEGPVGRTLDLMVSTPLRACGEVLLRIQHHLLQQPGANGQPE
;
A
#
# COMPACT_ATOMS: atom_id res chain seq x y z
N MET A 1 39.19 2.61 23.71
CA MET A 1 38.16 1.86 23.00
C MET A 1 38.78 1.25 21.77
N PRO A 2 38.77 -0.07 21.55
CA PRO A 2 39.32 -0.65 20.32
C PRO A 2 38.50 -0.11 19.14
N ASN A 3 39.22 0.39 18.13
CA ASN A 3 38.64 0.90 16.89
C ASN A 3 37.99 -0.28 16.14
N GLN A 4 36.71 -0.57 16.44
CA GLN A 4 35.98 -1.61 15.72
C GLN A 4 35.83 -1.14 14.28
N SER A 5 36.50 -1.83 13.35
CA SER A 5 36.44 -1.54 11.93
C SER A 5 34.99 -1.73 11.43
N LEU A 6 34.44 -0.72 10.75
CA LEU A 6 33.12 -0.79 10.12
C LEU A 6 33.10 -1.74 8.89
N ALA A 7 34.26 -2.06 8.36
CA ALA A 7 34.39 -2.86 7.13
C ALA A 7 33.75 -4.25 7.22
N PRO A 8 33.94 -5.07 8.29
CA PRO A 8 33.30 -6.37 8.37
C PRO A 8 31.76 -6.30 8.40
N HIS A 9 31.21 -5.29 9.08
CA HIS A 9 29.76 -5.10 9.13
C HIS A 9 29.17 -4.67 7.77
N ARG A 10 29.85 -3.80 7.05
CA ARG A 10 29.46 -3.41 5.70
C ARG A 10 29.49 -4.60 4.74
N GLN A 11 30.55 -5.39 4.78
CA GLN A 11 30.66 -6.58 3.94
C GLN A 11 29.59 -7.63 4.28
N ALA A 12 29.22 -7.79 5.54
CA ALA A 12 28.12 -8.66 5.95
C ALA A 12 26.77 -8.15 5.42
N ILE A 13 26.54 -6.83 5.46
CA ILE A 13 25.34 -6.21 4.89
C ILE A 13 25.29 -6.45 3.37
N ASP A 14 26.37 -6.21 2.64
CA ASP A 14 26.43 -6.43 1.19
C ASP A 14 26.09 -7.88 0.82
N THR A 15 26.54 -8.85 1.63
CA THR A 15 26.19 -10.27 1.44
C THR A 15 24.71 -10.52 1.67
N ILE A 16 24.15 -9.98 2.76
CA ILE A 16 22.73 -10.10 3.08
C ILE A 16 21.86 -9.45 2.00
N ASP A 17 22.26 -8.28 1.48
CA ASP A 17 21.53 -7.59 0.42
C ASP A 17 21.48 -8.44 -0.86
N ALA A 18 22.56 -9.12 -1.21
CA ALA A 18 22.58 -10.07 -2.33
C ALA A 18 21.63 -11.26 -2.12
N GLU A 19 21.57 -11.80 -0.90
CA GLU A 19 20.65 -12.88 -0.53
C GLU A 19 19.19 -12.41 -0.60
N ILE A 20 18.89 -11.22 -0.07
CA ILE A 20 17.55 -10.61 -0.14
C ILE A 20 17.14 -10.45 -1.60
N LEU A 21 18.01 -9.89 -2.46
CA LEU A 21 17.70 -9.73 -3.89
C LEU A 21 17.38 -11.07 -4.55
N ASN A 22 18.17 -12.12 -4.27
CA ASN A 22 17.92 -13.46 -4.80
C ASN A 22 16.56 -14.01 -4.35
N LEU A 23 16.22 -13.89 -3.06
CA LEU A 23 14.95 -14.34 -2.49
C LEU A 23 13.75 -13.57 -3.06
N LEU A 24 13.89 -12.26 -3.29
CA LEU A 24 12.85 -11.43 -3.93
C LEU A 24 12.59 -11.88 -5.37
N ASN A 25 13.63 -12.17 -6.15
CA ASN A 25 13.49 -12.67 -7.52
C ASN A 25 12.85 -14.07 -7.56
N GLN A 26 13.21 -14.97 -6.64
CA GLN A 26 12.55 -16.28 -6.51
C GLN A 26 11.05 -16.12 -6.19
N ARG A 27 10.72 -15.22 -5.24
CA ARG A 27 9.34 -14.94 -4.88
C ARG A 27 8.54 -14.37 -6.06
N ALA A 28 9.11 -13.45 -6.83
CA ALA A 28 8.50 -12.89 -8.03
C ALA A 28 8.26 -13.96 -9.12
N ALA A 29 9.21 -14.86 -9.31
CA ALA A 29 9.05 -15.99 -10.24
C ALA A 29 7.88 -16.90 -9.84
N HIS A 30 7.73 -17.22 -8.55
CA HIS A 30 6.57 -17.97 -8.05
C HIS A 30 5.26 -17.21 -8.19
N ALA A 31 5.25 -15.88 -7.98
CA ALA A 31 4.06 -15.06 -8.19
C ALA A 31 3.62 -15.10 -9.67
N ARG A 32 4.56 -14.94 -10.60
CA ARG A 32 4.29 -15.05 -12.04
C ARG A 32 3.71 -16.42 -12.43
N ALA A 33 4.32 -17.51 -11.94
CA ALA A 33 3.82 -18.86 -12.21
C ALA A 33 2.39 -19.06 -11.67
N ILE A 34 2.07 -18.50 -10.51
CA ILE A 34 0.71 -18.50 -9.96
C ILE A 34 -0.24 -17.73 -10.87
N GLY A 35 0.18 -16.58 -11.41
CA GLY A 35 -0.61 -15.80 -12.36
C GLY A 35 -0.93 -16.57 -13.63
N GLU A 36 0.07 -17.22 -14.22
CA GLU A 36 -0.08 -18.07 -15.39
C GLU A 36 -1.10 -19.21 -15.16
N LEU A 37 -1.07 -19.82 -13.97
CA LEU A 37 -2.03 -20.88 -13.61
C LEU A 37 -3.46 -20.36 -13.38
N LYS A 38 -3.64 -19.13 -12.91
CA LYS A 38 -4.95 -18.52 -12.67
C LYS A 38 -5.62 -17.98 -13.95
N GLY A 39 -4.83 -17.70 -14.99
CA GLY A 39 -5.31 -17.08 -16.22
C GLY A 39 -5.95 -15.70 -15.96
N THR A 40 -7.18 -15.49 -16.45
CA THR A 40 -7.93 -14.22 -16.30
C THR A 40 -8.64 -14.07 -14.95
N GLY A 41 -8.34 -14.92 -13.97
CA GLY A 41 -8.98 -14.91 -12.66
C GLY A 41 -8.60 -13.72 -11.79
N ILE A 42 -9.19 -13.65 -10.57
CA ILE A 42 -8.90 -12.61 -9.58
C ILE A 42 -7.45 -12.71 -9.14
N VAL A 43 -6.68 -11.67 -9.44
CA VAL A 43 -5.25 -11.58 -9.16
C VAL A 43 -5.02 -11.21 -7.68
N TYR A 44 -5.67 -10.16 -7.20
CA TYR A 44 -5.55 -9.69 -5.83
C TYR A 44 -6.56 -10.38 -4.90
N ARG A 45 -6.07 -10.89 -3.77
CA ARG A 45 -6.87 -11.55 -2.74
C ARG A 45 -6.55 -10.94 -1.37
N PRO A 46 -7.39 -10.04 -0.86
CA PRO A 46 -7.18 -9.36 0.42
C PRO A 46 -6.96 -10.34 1.59
N GLU A 47 -7.69 -11.45 1.61
CA GLU A 47 -7.58 -12.47 2.67
C GLU A 47 -6.19 -13.11 2.68
N ARG A 48 -5.63 -13.35 1.50
CA ARG A 48 -4.28 -13.93 1.37
C ARG A 48 -3.21 -12.94 1.79
N GLU A 49 -3.37 -11.67 1.46
CA GLU A 49 -2.47 -10.61 1.91
C GLU A 49 -2.47 -10.51 3.43
N ALA A 50 -3.65 -10.44 4.04
CA ALA A 50 -3.80 -10.38 5.49
C ALA A 50 -3.13 -11.58 6.18
N GLN A 51 -3.31 -12.79 5.67
CA GLN A 51 -2.65 -14.01 6.19
C GLN A 51 -1.13 -13.92 6.10
N VAL A 52 -0.58 -13.42 4.99
CA VAL A 52 0.87 -13.26 4.83
C VAL A 52 1.41 -12.26 5.83
N LEU A 53 0.78 -11.08 5.95
CA LEU A 53 1.21 -10.04 6.89
C LEU A 53 1.15 -10.53 8.33
N GLN A 54 0.08 -11.16 8.76
CA GLN A 54 -0.05 -11.73 10.10
C GLN A 54 1.04 -12.77 10.39
N ARG A 55 1.29 -13.67 9.45
CA ARG A 55 2.36 -14.67 9.58
C ARG A 55 3.74 -14.03 9.74
N ILE A 56 4.04 -13.02 8.93
CA ILE A 56 5.35 -12.35 8.96
C ILE A 56 5.55 -11.60 10.27
N GLN A 57 4.53 -10.89 10.74
CA GLN A 57 4.58 -10.21 12.05
C GLN A 57 4.80 -11.21 13.19
N SER A 58 4.07 -12.34 13.19
CA SER A 58 4.27 -13.40 14.19
C SER A 58 5.69 -13.99 14.15
N LEU A 59 6.26 -14.19 12.98
CA LEU A 59 7.64 -14.63 12.82
C LEU A 59 8.64 -13.61 13.36
N ASN A 60 8.42 -12.31 13.09
CA ASN A 60 9.24 -11.23 13.59
C ASN A 60 9.23 -11.18 15.13
N GLN A 61 8.05 -11.30 15.75
CA GLN A 61 7.89 -11.34 17.20
C GLN A 61 8.59 -12.56 17.82
N THR A 62 8.43 -13.74 17.22
CA THR A 62 9.05 -14.98 17.70
C THR A 62 10.58 -14.92 17.60
N ALA A 63 11.12 -14.28 16.58
CA ALA A 63 12.54 -14.10 16.37
C ALA A 63 13.14 -12.95 17.21
N ALA A 64 12.35 -12.24 18.03
CA ALA A 64 12.74 -11.01 18.71
C ALA A 64 13.38 -10.00 17.74
N GLY A 65 12.76 -9.82 16.58
CA GLY A 65 13.29 -9.00 15.49
C GLY A 65 13.54 -7.55 15.91
N LEU A 66 14.63 -6.97 15.43
CA LEU A 66 15.00 -5.58 15.71
C LEU A 66 14.08 -4.55 15.03
N LEU A 67 13.41 -4.95 13.94
CA LEU A 67 12.48 -4.07 13.23
C LEU A 67 11.10 -4.10 13.90
N PRO A 68 10.43 -2.95 14.04
CA PRO A 68 9.04 -2.90 14.49
C PRO A 68 8.12 -3.69 13.54
N ASP A 69 7.12 -4.39 14.08
CA ASP A 69 6.16 -5.19 13.30
C ASP A 69 5.48 -4.40 12.18
N GLU A 70 5.18 -3.12 12.43
CA GLU A 70 4.59 -2.23 11.42
C GLU A 70 5.57 -1.93 10.27
N ALA A 71 6.86 -1.81 10.54
CA ALA A 71 7.88 -1.62 9.52
C ALA A 71 8.00 -2.87 8.65
N VAL A 72 8.03 -4.05 9.29
CA VAL A 72 8.05 -5.34 8.60
C VAL A 72 6.80 -5.51 7.72
N ALA A 73 5.62 -5.17 8.24
CA ALA A 73 4.37 -5.24 7.48
C ALA A 73 4.39 -4.31 6.25
N ARG A 74 4.92 -3.09 6.38
CA ARG A 74 5.07 -2.17 5.23
C ARG A 74 6.00 -2.73 4.17
N LEU A 75 7.18 -3.23 4.54
CA LEU A 75 8.13 -3.84 3.61
C LEU A 75 7.51 -5.01 2.86
N PHE A 76 6.83 -5.90 3.57
CA PHE A 76 6.19 -7.06 2.93
C PHE A 76 5.02 -6.68 2.04
N ARG A 77 4.29 -5.59 2.34
CA ARG A 77 3.25 -5.07 1.45
C ARG A 77 3.84 -4.59 0.13
N GLU A 78 4.95 -3.85 0.15
CA GLU A 78 5.64 -3.44 -1.08
C GLU A 78 6.16 -4.65 -1.87
N ILE A 79 6.79 -5.62 -1.21
CA ILE A 79 7.23 -6.85 -1.87
C ILE A 79 6.04 -7.59 -2.53
N MET A 80 4.89 -7.65 -1.88
CA MET A 80 3.69 -8.28 -2.44
C MET A 80 3.15 -7.47 -3.62
N SER A 81 3.12 -6.15 -3.52
CA SER A 81 2.69 -5.24 -4.58
C SER A 81 3.54 -5.39 -5.83
N GLU A 82 4.86 -5.38 -5.70
CA GLU A 82 5.79 -5.57 -6.82
C GLU A 82 5.64 -6.94 -7.46
N CYS A 83 5.53 -8.01 -6.66
CA CYS A 83 5.32 -9.36 -7.20
C CYS A 83 3.96 -9.49 -7.90
N LEU A 84 2.93 -8.81 -7.42
CA LEU A 84 1.62 -8.79 -8.05
C LEU A 84 1.65 -8.05 -9.39
N ALA A 85 2.40 -6.95 -9.46
CA ALA A 85 2.59 -6.18 -10.70
C ALA A 85 3.30 -6.99 -11.79
N VAL A 86 4.19 -7.92 -11.41
CA VAL A 86 4.81 -8.88 -12.35
C VAL A 86 3.77 -9.87 -12.91
N GLU A 87 2.76 -10.24 -12.13
CA GLU A 87 1.64 -11.05 -12.61
C GLU A 87 0.72 -10.22 -13.51
N ARG A 88 0.14 -9.15 -12.98
CA ARG A 88 -0.68 -8.16 -13.68
C ARG A 88 -0.79 -6.88 -12.84
N PRO A 89 -0.36 -5.71 -13.34
CA PRO A 89 -0.54 -4.46 -12.63
C PRO A 89 -2.03 -4.18 -12.37
N LEU A 90 -2.37 -3.89 -11.12
CA LEU A 90 -3.71 -3.45 -10.74
C LEU A 90 -3.93 -1.99 -11.11
N THR A 91 -5.14 -1.65 -11.55
CA THR A 91 -5.60 -0.27 -11.73
C THR A 91 -6.59 0.09 -10.65
N ILE A 92 -6.28 1.13 -9.87
CA ILE A 92 -7.04 1.57 -8.71
C ILE A 92 -7.64 2.94 -8.99
N ALA A 93 -8.95 3.00 -9.21
CA ALA A 93 -9.69 4.26 -9.33
C ALA A 93 -9.82 4.93 -7.95
N TYR A 94 -9.63 6.24 -7.88
CA TYR A 94 -9.76 6.99 -6.63
C TYR A 94 -10.30 8.40 -6.89
N LEU A 95 -10.92 9.00 -5.88
CA LEU A 95 -11.37 10.39 -5.96
C LEU A 95 -10.16 11.33 -6.04
N GLY A 96 -9.96 11.90 -7.24
CA GLY A 96 -8.89 12.85 -7.51
C GLY A 96 -9.10 14.24 -6.88
N PRO A 97 -8.22 15.16 -7.19
CA PRO A 97 -7.04 15.03 -8.06
C PRO A 97 -5.89 14.20 -7.47
N GLU A 98 -4.73 14.20 -8.14
CA GLU A 98 -3.51 13.62 -7.59
C GLU A 98 -3.08 14.32 -6.29
N ALA A 99 -2.28 13.65 -5.48
CA ALA A 99 -1.78 14.09 -4.17
C ALA A 99 -2.89 14.29 -3.11
N THR A 100 -4.06 13.65 -3.29
CA THR A 100 -5.13 13.63 -2.28
C THR A 100 -4.92 12.55 -1.22
N PHE A 101 -5.65 12.67 -0.09
CA PHE A 101 -5.68 11.62 0.94
C PHE A 101 -6.24 10.30 0.40
N THR A 102 -7.15 10.35 -0.59
CA THR A 102 -7.68 9.15 -1.21
C THR A 102 -6.62 8.42 -2.03
N GLN A 103 -5.73 9.14 -2.72
CA GLN A 103 -4.57 8.55 -3.37
C GLN A 103 -3.61 7.93 -2.36
N GLN A 104 -3.32 8.63 -1.27
CA GLN A 104 -2.48 8.09 -0.20
C GLN A 104 -3.07 6.81 0.39
N ALA A 105 -4.39 6.74 0.55
CA ALA A 105 -5.08 5.53 0.98
C ALA A 105 -4.90 4.38 -0.02
N ALA A 106 -5.04 4.67 -1.32
CA ALA A 106 -4.82 3.68 -2.38
C ALA A 106 -3.39 3.11 -2.35
N VAL A 107 -2.38 3.99 -2.31
CA VAL A 107 -0.97 3.57 -2.23
C VAL A 107 -0.67 2.82 -0.92
N LYS A 108 -1.21 3.28 0.20
CA LYS A 108 -1.02 2.62 1.51
C LYS A 108 -1.58 1.19 1.51
N HIS A 109 -2.68 0.94 0.80
CA HIS A 109 -3.35 -0.36 0.75
C HIS A 109 -2.75 -1.30 -0.29
N PHE A 110 -2.56 -0.81 -1.52
CA PHE A 110 -2.16 -1.62 -2.67
C PHE A 110 -0.66 -1.60 -2.97
N GLY A 111 0.11 -0.73 -2.30
CA GLY A 111 1.53 -0.48 -2.58
C GLY A 111 1.76 0.40 -3.80
N HIS A 112 3.03 0.69 -4.07
CA HIS A 112 3.42 1.65 -5.12
C HIS A 112 3.40 1.07 -6.54
N ALA A 113 3.41 -0.25 -6.69
CA ALA A 113 3.38 -0.89 -8.01
C ALA A 113 1.98 -0.87 -8.67
N ALA A 114 0.92 -0.59 -7.90
CA ALA A 114 -0.42 -0.42 -8.44
C ALA A 114 -0.54 0.91 -9.21
N ARG A 115 -1.25 0.88 -10.35
CA ARG A 115 -1.56 2.07 -11.13
C ARG A 115 -2.73 2.81 -10.50
N THR A 116 -2.51 3.99 -9.97
CA THR A 116 -3.59 4.83 -9.42
C THR A 116 -4.18 5.72 -10.52
N GLN A 117 -5.51 5.73 -10.65
CA GLN A 117 -6.24 6.50 -11.66
C GLN A 117 -7.15 7.53 -10.98
N PRO A 118 -6.84 8.84 -11.08
CA PRO A 118 -7.69 9.89 -10.52
C PRO A 118 -9.00 10.03 -11.29
N CYS A 119 -10.09 10.16 -10.57
CA CYS A 119 -11.43 10.40 -11.12
C CYS A 119 -11.99 11.73 -10.63
N PRO A 120 -12.79 12.43 -11.44
CA PRO A 120 -13.35 13.72 -11.05
C PRO A 120 -14.48 13.60 -10.02
N SER A 121 -15.06 12.42 -9.83
CA SER A 121 -16.13 12.16 -8.88
C SER A 121 -16.10 10.74 -8.33
N ILE A 122 -16.77 10.51 -7.20
CA ILE A 122 -16.94 9.18 -6.60
C ILE A 122 -17.76 8.30 -7.56
N ASP A 123 -18.75 8.84 -8.22
CA ASP A 123 -19.56 8.13 -9.23
C ASP A 123 -18.71 7.55 -10.34
N GLU A 124 -17.79 8.34 -10.85
CA GLU A 124 -16.90 7.90 -11.92
C GLU A 124 -15.95 6.79 -11.44
N CYS A 125 -15.47 6.87 -10.18
CA CYS A 125 -14.65 5.80 -9.61
C CYS A 125 -15.40 4.46 -9.59
N PHE A 126 -16.67 4.45 -9.14
CA PHE A 126 -17.50 3.25 -9.10
C PHE A 126 -17.80 2.74 -10.51
N ARG A 127 -18.18 3.65 -11.43
CA ARG A 127 -18.47 3.33 -12.84
C ARG A 127 -17.29 2.62 -13.53
N LEU A 128 -16.06 3.06 -13.31
CA LEU A 128 -14.87 2.43 -13.90
C LEU A 128 -14.68 0.99 -13.44
N VAL A 129 -14.93 0.70 -12.16
CA VAL A 129 -14.81 -0.66 -11.64
C VAL A 129 -15.97 -1.54 -12.12
N GLU A 130 -17.20 -1.03 -12.14
CA GLU A 130 -18.37 -1.73 -12.69
C GLU A 130 -18.18 -2.08 -14.17
N ALA A 131 -17.57 -1.15 -14.94
CA ALA A 131 -17.23 -1.33 -16.34
C ALA A 131 -15.96 -2.19 -16.58
N ARG A 132 -15.30 -2.67 -15.50
CA ARG A 132 -14.03 -3.42 -15.56
C ARG A 132 -12.87 -2.66 -16.22
N GLN A 133 -12.92 -1.33 -16.19
CA GLN A 133 -11.86 -0.44 -16.64
C GLN A 133 -10.83 -0.15 -15.54
N ALA A 134 -11.23 -0.36 -14.28
CA ALA A 134 -10.36 -0.42 -13.11
C ALA A 134 -10.66 -1.69 -12.32
N ASP A 135 -9.69 -2.14 -11.52
CA ASP A 135 -9.83 -3.35 -10.71
C ASP A 135 -10.49 -3.06 -9.37
N TYR A 136 -10.18 -1.92 -8.76
CA TYR A 136 -10.69 -1.51 -7.46
C TYR A 136 -10.99 -0.01 -7.44
N VAL A 137 -11.89 0.38 -6.53
CA VAL A 137 -12.13 1.78 -6.18
C VAL A 137 -11.70 2.02 -4.72
N VAL A 138 -11.01 3.13 -4.50
CA VAL A 138 -10.78 3.68 -3.17
C VAL A 138 -11.59 4.97 -3.05
N ALA A 139 -12.62 4.95 -2.21
CA ALA A 139 -13.52 6.07 -1.98
C ALA A 139 -13.52 6.47 -0.50
N PRO A 140 -13.61 7.78 -0.19
CA PRO A 140 -13.73 8.23 1.19
C PRO A 140 -15.12 7.85 1.74
N VAL A 141 -15.15 7.28 2.94
CA VAL A 141 -16.40 6.87 3.62
C VAL A 141 -16.75 7.83 4.74
N GLU A 142 -15.74 8.30 5.45
CA GLU A 142 -15.91 9.17 6.60
C GLU A 142 -14.72 10.11 6.78
N ASN A 143 -14.98 11.32 7.22
CA ASN A 143 -14.01 12.28 7.68
C ASN A 143 -14.35 12.63 9.15
N SER A 144 -13.36 12.60 10.04
CA SER A 144 -13.56 12.87 11.47
C SER A 144 -14.12 14.26 11.77
N THR A 145 -13.94 15.23 10.86
CA THR A 145 -14.43 16.62 11.01
C THR A 145 -15.79 16.82 10.35
N GLU A 146 -16.00 16.27 9.14
CA GLU A 146 -17.21 16.48 8.35
C GLU A 146 -18.22 15.33 8.46
N GLY A 147 -17.79 14.19 9.07
CA GLY A 147 -18.63 13.01 9.22
C GLY A 147 -18.69 12.14 7.96
N PRO A 148 -19.76 11.37 7.80
CA PRO A 148 -19.89 10.40 6.73
C PRO A 148 -20.04 11.06 5.34
N VAL A 149 -19.44 10.43 4.33
CA VAL A 149 -19.54 10.85 2.93
C VAL A 149 -20.79 10.22 2.31
N GLY A 150 -21.91 10.92 2.38
CA GLY A 150 -23.23 10.45 1.95
C GLY A 150 -23.22 9.84 0.54
N ARG A 151 -22.51 10.47 -0.42
CA ARG A 151 -22.48 9.96 -1.79
C ARG A 151 -21.85 8.56 -1.90
N THR A 152 -20.78 8.29 -1.17
CA THR A 152 -20.20 6.95 -1.14
C THR A 152 -21.17 5.93 -0.56
N LEU A 153 -21.84 6.28 0.54
CA LEU A 153 -22.83 5.40 1.18
C LEU A 153 -24.02 5.10 0.26
N ASP A 154 -24.53 6.09 -0.45
CA ASP A 154 -25.63 5.93 -1.42
C ASP A 154 -25.23 4.96 -2.55
N LEU A 155 -24.03 5.11 -3.08
CA LEU A 155 -23.51 4.22 -4.13
C LEU A 155 -23.31 2.80 -3.60
N MET A 156 -22.83 2.63 -2.37
CA MET A 156 -22.65 1.30 -1.76
C MET A 156 -23.96 0.52 -1.60
N VAL A 157 -25.09 1.21 -1.49
CA VAL A 157 -26.42 0.55 -1.43
C VAL A 157 -26.86 0.05 -2.81
N SER A 158 -26.53 0.76 -3.88
CA SER A 158 -27.03 0.50 -5.24
C SER A 158 -26.07 -0.29 -6.14
N THR A 159 -24.77 -0.28 -5.83
CA THR A 159 -23.73 -0.94 -6.64
C THR A 159 -23.71 -2.47 -6.45
N PRO A 160 -23.37 -3.25 -7.49
CA PRO A 160 -23.06 -4.67 -7.34
C PRO A 160 -21.67 -4.91 -6.70
N LEU A 161 -20.85 -3.89 -6.53
CA LEU A 161 -19.51 -4.00 -5.95
C LEU A 161 -19.60 -4.33 -4.45
N ARG A 162 -18.54 -4.91 -3.92
CA ARG A 162 -18.45 -5.27 -2.50
C ARG A 162 -17.22 -4.64 -1.87
N ALA A 163 -17.38 -4.11 -0.65
CA ALA A 163 -16.25 -3.68 0.14
C ALA A 163 -15.38 -4.90 0.52
N CYS A 164 -14.07 -4.81 0.25
CA CYS A 164 -13.10 -5.87 0.51
C CYS A 164 -11.96 -5.42 1.44
N GLY A 165 -11.98 -4.18 1.91
CA GLY A 165 -11.01 -3.65 2.86
C GLY A 165 -11.33 -2.23 3.26
N GLU A 166 -10.65 -1.75 4.29
CA GLU A 166 -10.70 -0.36 4.74
C GLU A 166 -9.29 0.19 4.98
N VAL A 167 -9.13 1.49 4.87
CA VAL A 167 -7.87 2.19 5.16
C VAL A 167 -8.16 3.39 6.04
N LEU A 168 -7.52 3.40 7.21
CA LEU A 168 -7.51 4.57 8.09
C LEU A 168 -6.27 5.41 7.83
N LEU A 169 -6.46 6.68 7.53
CA LEU A 169 -5.39 7.67 7.40
C LEU A 169 -5.51 8.68 8.54
N ARG A 170 -4.42 8.83 9.29
CA ARG A 170 -4.31 9.93 10.25
C ARG A 170 -3.85 11.18 9.52
N ILE A 171 -4.75 12.17 9.42
CA ILE A 171 -4.47 13.45 8.79
C ILE A 171 -4.00 14.42 9.86
N GLN A 172 -2.87 15.09 9.62
CA GLN A 172 -2.32 16.14 10.47
C GLN A 172 -2.02 17.37 9.63
N HIS A 173 -2.55 18.50 10.04
CA HIS A 173 -2.25 19.78 9.41
C HIS A 173 -1.19 20.52 10.23
N HIS A 174 -0.23 21.14 9.54
CA HIS A 174 0.82 21.94 10.13
C HIS A 174 0.70 23.38 9.61
N LEU A 175 0.70 24.34 10.51
CA LEU A 175 0.82 25.75 10.14
C LEU A 175 2.30 26.03 9.87
N LEU A 176 2.61 26.53 8.69
CA LEU A 176 3.95 26.92 8.29
C LEU A 176 4.01 28.42 8.12
N GLN A 177 5.06 29.03 8.67
CA GLN A 177 5.32 30.47 8.60
C GLN A 177 6.77 30.67 8.18
N GLN A 178 7.06 31.71 7.41
CA GLN A 178 8.45 32.09 7.19
C GLN A 178 9.08 32.53 8.54
N PRO A 179 10.30 32.09 8.84
CA PRO A 179 10.97 32.56 10.05
C PRO A 179 11.13 34.09 9.97
N GLY A 180 10.73 34.78 11.05
CA GLY A 180 11.00 36.20 11.20
C GLY A 180 12.49 36.51 11.15
N ALA A 181 12.87 37.79 11.02
CA ALA A 181 14.26 38.23 10.89
C ALA A 181 15.20 37.71 12.01
N ASN A 182 14.64 37.26 13.15
CA ASN A 182 15.34 36.69 14.30
C ASN A 182 15.18 35.16 14.43
N GLY A 183 14.62 34.47 13.43
CA GLY A 183 14.44 33.02 13.46
C GLY A 183 13.37 32.50 14.44
N GLN A 184 12.60 33.37 15.06
CA GLN A 184 11.46 33.02 15.91
C GLN A 184 10.14 33.21 15.14
N PRO A 185 9.11 32.36 15.36
CA PRO A 185 7.77 32.62 14.87
C PRO A 185 7.21 33.86 15.57
N GLU A 186 6.60 34.74 14.79
CA GLU A 186 5.84 35.88 15.32
C GLU A 186 4.52 35.42 15.94
#